data_77dd96781f31ec26cf539d293ef0fe63
#
_entry.id   77dd96781f31ec26cf539d293ef0fe63
#
_cell.length_a   1.000
_cell.length_b   1.000
_cell.length_c   1.000
_cell.angle_alpha   90.00
_cell.angle_beta   90.00
_cell.angle_gamma   90.00
#
_symmetry.space_group_name_H-M   'P 1'
#
loop_
_entity.id
_entity.type
_entity.pdbx_description
1 polymer ?
#
loop_
_entity_poly.entity_id
_entity_poly.type
_entity_poly.pdbx_seq_one_letter_code
_entity_poly.pdbx_strand_id
1 'polypeptide(L)'
;GVVSVGNVDSNGKMETRRIQNVAPGLISEQSTDAINGSQLYSLISQHKVHMGDIHNKINRXNKXLRAGIAGSNAAAGLPQVYXPGKSMXAXSAGTFKGQSALAVGYSRASDNGKLILKLQGNANTSGEMGGSVGVGYQW
;
A
#
# COMPACT_ATOMS: atom_id res chain seq x y z
N GLY A 1 -10.69 39.85 30.32
CA GLY A 1 -9.65 40.79 30.01
C GLY A 1 -8.54 40.21 29.17
N VAL A 2 -7.58 41.02 28.85
CA VAL A 2 -6.48 40.68 27.96
C VAL A 2 -5.15 41.09 28.64
N VAL A 3 -4.13 40.23 28.53
CA VAL A 3 -2.76 40.60 28.88
C VAL A 3 -2.00 40.84 27.59
N SER A 4 -1.50 42.05 27.39
CA SER A 4 -0.76 42.43 26.19
C SER A 4 0.70 42.68 26.57
N VAL A 5 1.62 41.95 25.91
CA VAL A 5 3.05 42.17 26.17
C VAL A 5 3.70 43.05 25.11
N GLY A 6 3.01 43.30 24.04
CA GLY A 6 3.51 44.16 22.99
C GLY A 6 2.83 45.53 23.01
N ASN A 7 2.86 46.19 21.87
CA ASN A 7 2.32 47.52 21.75
C ASN A 7 1.78 47.76 20.35
N VAL A 8 0.73 48.58 20.26
CA VAL A 8 0.22 49.09 18.99
C VAL A 8 0.32 50.61 19.04
N ASP A 9 1.03 51.20 18.10
CA ASP A 9 1.22 52.63 18.12
C ASP A 9 0.04 53.36 17.47
N SER A 10 0.11 54.70 17.47
CA SER A 10 -0.99 55.52 16.95
C SER A 10 -1.23 55.31 15.45
N ASN A 11 -0.26 54.78 14.72
CA ASN A 11 -0.39 54.49 13.30
C ASN A 11 -0.89 53.06 13.02
N GLY A 12 -1.17 52.30 14.06
CA GLY A 12 -1.62 50.93 13.92
C GLY A 12 -0.48 49.93 13.75
N LYS A 13 0.78 50.36 13.88
CA LYS A 13 1.92 49.46 13.78
C LYS A 13 2.04 48.64 15.05
N MET A 14 2.17 47.32 14.91
CA MET A 14 2.32 46.43 16.05
C MET A 14 3.77 46.14 16.35
N GLU A 15 4.12 46.17 17.64
CA GLU A 15 5.38 45.66 18.14
C GLU A 15 5.07 44.44 18.99
N THR A 16 5.71 43.32 18.69
CA THR A 16 5.45 42.08 19.42
C THR A 16 6.68 41.69 20.23
N ARG A 17 6.49 40.88 21.25
CA ARG A 17 7.55 40.41 22.11
C ARG A 17 7.42 38.92 22.35
N ARG A 18 8.56 38.25 22.45
CA ARG A 18 8.58 36.86 22.85
C ARG A 18 8.56 36.78 24.38
N ILE A 19 7.92 35.71 24.88
CA ILE A 19 7.98 35.39 26.30
C ILE A 19 8.88 34.17 26.43
N GLN A 20 9.95 34.30 27.19
CA GLN A 20 10.94 33.22 27.31
C GLN A 20 10.94 32.66 28.72
N ASN A 21 11.57 31.49 28.86
CA ASN A 21 11.70 30.78 30.15
C ASN A 21 10.34 30.34 30.68
N VAL A 22 9.45 29.99 29.79
CA VAL A 22 8.12 29.46 30.12
C VAL A 22 8.25 27.96 30.28
N ALA A 23 7.84 27.44 31.42
CA ALA A 23 7.86 26.01 31.66
C ALA A 23 6.82 25.32 30.76
N PRO A 24 7.02 24.02 30.42
CA PRO A 24 6.03 23.29 29.70
C PRO A 24 4.68 23.30 30.43
N GLY A 25 3.62 23.66 29.71
CA GLY A 25 2.30 23.75 30.32
C GLY A 25 1.63 22.39 30.41
N LEU A 26 0.66 22.28 31.30
CA LEU A 26 -0.15 21.08 31.42
C LEU A 26 -1.01 20.91 30.18
N ILE A 27 -0.97 19.75 29.57
CA ILE A 27 -1.78 19.43 28.41
C ILE A 27 -2.96 18.59 28.85
N SER A 28 -4.13 19.20 28.94
CA SER A 28 -5.35 18.52 29.33
C SER A 28 -6.55 19.34 28.89
N GLU A 29 -7.71 18.70 28.95
CA GLU A 29 -8.94 19.38 28.53
C GLU A 29 -9.24 20.61 29.39
N GLN A 30 -8.85 20.57 30.66
CA GLN A 30 -9.16 21.65 31.60
C GLN A 30 -8.03 22.65 31.74
N SER A 31 -6.90 22.42 31.08
CA SER A 31 -5.71 23.27 31.30
C SER A 31 -5.95 24.68 30.79
N THR A 32 -5.47 25.62 31.56
CA THR A 32 -5.40 27.02 31.16
C THR A 32 -3.93 27.50 31.10
N ASP A 33 -2.99 26.56 31.04
CA ASP A 33 -1.59 26.88 30.98
C ASP A 33 -1.18 27.35 29.59
N ALA A 34 -0.15 28.20 29.53
CA ALA A 34 0.49 28.51 28.27
C ALA A 34 1.35 27.33 27.84
N ILE A 35 1.53 27.19 26.54
CA ILE A 35 2.29 26.09 25.92
C ILE A 35 3.56 26.71 25.34
N ASN A 36 4.72 26.09 25.60
CA ASN A 36 5.96 26.61 25.06
C ASN A 36 6.37 25.92 23.77
N GLY A 37 7.40 26.47 23.14
CA GLY A 37 7.82 25.97 21.82
C GLY A 37 8.29 24.55 21.79
N SER A 38 8.90 24.05 22.88
CA SER A 38 9.40 22.68 22.89
C SER A 38 8.26 21.69 22.86
N GLN A 39 7.12 22.03 23.45
CA GLN A 39 5.94 21.16 23.41
C GLN A 39 5.39 21.04 21.99
N LEU A 40 5.32 22.14 21.28
CA LEU A 40 4.87 22.13 19.90
C LEU A 40 5.87 21.39 19.01
N TYR A 41 7.15 21.60 19.22
CA TYR A 41 8.17 20.92 18.45
C TYR A 41 8.08 19.39 18.58
N SER A 42 7.86 18.91 19.80
CA SER A 42 7.69 17.47 20.04
C SER A 42 6.49 16.91 19.26
N LEU A 43 5.39 17.63 19.29
CA LEU A 43 4.19 17.19 18.58
C LEU A 43 4.42 17.14 17.08
N ILE A 44 5.06 18.14 16.52
CA ILE A 44 5.35 18.18 15.08
C ILE A 44 6.27 17.04 14.68
N SER A 45 7.29 16.76 15.49
CA SER A 45 8.25 15.68 15.21
C SER A 45 7.56 14.34 15.21
N GLN A 46 6.68 14.07 16.17
CA GLN A 46 5.92 12.82 16.23
C GLN A 46 5.03 12.67 15.02
N HIS A 47 4.40 13.75 14.60
CA HIS A 47 3.52 13.72 13.43
C HIS A 47 4.30 13.38 12.15
N LYS A 48 5.49 13.93 11.98
CA LYS A 48 6.33 13.64 10.81
C LYS A 48 6.72 12.17 10.74
N VAL A 49 7.11 11.58 11.86
CA VAL A 49 7.48 10.17 11.92
C VAL A 49 6.28 9.29 11.55
N HIS A 50 5.12 9.60 12.10
CA HIS A 50 3.90 8.84 11.85
C HIS A 50 3.51 8.91 10.36
N MET A 51 3.60 10.08 9.75
CA MET A 51 3.27 10.24 8.33
C MET A 51 4.25 9.50 7.45
N GLY A 52 5.52 9.47 7.82
CA GLY A 52 6.53 8.70 7.09
C GLY A 52 6.22 7.21 7.11
N ASP A 53 5.80 6.68 8.25
CA ASP A 53 5.45 5.27 8.37
C ASP A 53 4.23 4.93 7.51
N ILE A 54 3.22 5.79 7.48
CA ILE A 54 2.04 5.60 6.65
C ILE A 54 2.42 5.59 5.17
N HIS A 55 3.27 6.51 4.76
CA HIS A 55 3.72 6.61 3.38
C HIS A 55 4.44 5.32 2.95
N ASN A 56 5.31 4.80 3.81
CA ASN A 56 6.04 3.56 3.53
C ASN A 56 5.09 2.37 3.40
N LYS A 57 4.08 2.30 4.26
CA LYS A 57 3.09 1.22 4.18
C LYS A 57 2.30 1.27 2.88
N ILE A 58 1.91 2.46 2.45
CA ILE A 58 1.18 2.64 1.19
C ILE A 58 2.04 2.19 0.01
N ASN A 59 3.31 2.54 0.01
CA ASN A 59 4.21 2.14 -1.06
C ASN A 59 4.38 0.63 -1.13
N ARG A 60 4.52 0.00 0.00
CA ARG A 60 4.62 -1.46 0.04
C ARG A 60 3.36 -2.16 -0.47
N UNK A 61 2.42 -1.77 -0.16
CA UNK A 61 1.22 -2.27 -0.52
C UNK A 61 1.01 -2.13 -1.94
N ASN A 62 1.32 -1.00 -2.37
CA ASN A 62 1.20 -0.76 -3.81
C ASN A 62 2.05 -1.74 -4.59
N LYS A 63 3.25 -1.94 -4.19
CA LYS A 63 4.15 -2.88 -4.84
C LYS A 63 3.63 -4.33 -4.78
N UNK A 64 3.15 -4.61 -3.93
CA UNK A 64 2.62 -5.82 -3.73
C UNK A 64 1.55 -6.10 -4.61
N LEU A 65 0.62 -5.09 -4.69
CA LEU A 65 -0.52 -5.23 -5.59
C LEU A 65 -0.09 -5.27 -7.05
N ARG A 66 0.87 -4.46 -7.43
CA ARG A 66 1.37 -4.48 -8.81
C ARG A 66 2.02 -5.83 -9.14
N ALA A 67 2.72 -6.42 -8.19
CA ALA A 67 3.30 -7.74 -8.39
C ALA A 67 2.20 -8.80 -8.52
N GLY A 68 1.11 -8.66 -7.76
CA GLY A 68 -0.03 -9.55 -7.89
C GLY A 68 -0.67 -9.47 -9.26
N ILE A 69 -0.78 -8.26 -9.82
CA ILE A 69 -1.29 -8.10 -11.17
C ILE A 69 -0.37 -8.78 -12.19
N ALA A 70 0.96 -8.64 -12.00
CA ALA A 70 1.91 -9.35 -12.85
C ALA A 70 1.68 -10.86 -12.79
N GLY A 71 1.38 -11.38 -11.59
CA GLY A 71 1.05 -12.80 -11.42
C GLY A 71 -0.20 -13.19 -12.17
N SER A 72 -1.22 -12.36 -12.12
CA SER A 72 -2.45 -12.62 -12.86
C SER A 72 -2.20 -12.57 -14.37
N ASN A 73 -1.34 -11.65 -14.82
CA ASN A 73 -0.96 -11.60 -16.23
C ASN A 73 -0.23 -12.86 -16.65
N ALA A 74 0.64 -13.37 -15.79
CA ALA A 74 1.35 -14.62 -16.08
C ALA A 74 0.36 -15.78 -16.16
N ALA A 75 -0.58 -15.85 -15.23
CA ALA A 75 -1.60 -16.89 -15.23
C ALA A 75 -2.44 -16.82 -16.50
N ALA A 76 -2.82 -15.62 -16.91
CA ALA A 76 -3.61 -15.43 -18.11
C ALA A 76 -2.88 -15.86 -19.37
N GLY A 77 -1.56 -15.81 -19.36
CA GLY A 77 -0.74 -16.19 -20.51
C GLY A 77 -0.52 -17.70 -20.65
N LEU A 78 -0.94 -18.48 -19.67
CA LEU A 78 -0.73 -19.94 -19.75
C LEU A 78 -1.59 -20.55 -20.87
N PRO A 79 -0.97 -21.27 -21.81
CA PRO A 79 -1.78 -22.05 -22.73
C PRO A 79 -2.44 -23.21 -22.01
N GLN A 80 -3.50 -23.72 -22.57
CA GLN A 80 -4.16 -24.86 -21.99
C GLN A 80 -4.40 -25.95 -23.04
N VAL A 81 -4.64 -27.17 -22.54
CA VAL A 81 -4.86 -28.36 -23.38
C VAL A 81 -6.07 -28.18 -24.27
N TYR A 82 -5.97 -28.71 -25.49
CA TYR A 82 -7.12 -28.71 -26.41
C TYR A 82 -7.40 -30.02 -27.08
N UNK A 83 -6.63 -30.95 -27.06
CA UNK A 83 -6.76 -32.05 -27.53
C UNK A 83 -7.40 -32.85 -26.58
N PRO A 84 -8.49 -33.61 -27.13
CA PRO A 84 -9.14 -34.53 -26.22
C PRO A 84 -8.22 -35.64 -25.70
N GLY A 85 -8.38 -35.94 -24.42
CA GLY A 85 -7.62 -36.98 -23.75
C GLY A 85 -6.18 -36.59 -23.42
N LYS A 86 -5.78 -35.37 -23.66
CA LYS A 86 -4.42 -34.93 -23.45
C LYS A 86 -4.28 -34.10 -22.18
N SER A 87 -3.03 -33.96 -21.73
CA SER A 87 -2.66 -33.08 -20.63
C SER A 87 -1.58 -32.12 -21.12
N MET A 88 -1.48 -31.03 -20.46
CA MET A 88 -0.46 -30.04 -20.86
C MET A 88 0.14 -29.33 -19.62
N UNK A 89 1.37 -28.88 -19.48
CA UNK A 89 2.04 -28.15 -18.60
C UNK A 89 2.41 -26.98 -19.28
N ALA A 90 2.39 -26.12 -18.69
CA ALA A 90 2.67 -24.84 -19.34
C ALA A 90 3.45 -23.86 -18.44
N UNK A 91 4.06 -22.96 -18.85
CA UNK A 91 4.74 -22.01 -18.17
C UNK A 91 4.40 -20.76 -18.78
N SER A 92 4.53 -19.66 -18.12
CA SER A 92 4.20 -18.33 -18.62
C SER A 92 4.91 -17.28 -17.77
N ALA A 93 5.12 -16.09 -18.34
CA ALA A 93 5.67 -14.95 -17.60
C ALA A 93 4.75 -13.76 -17.83
N GLY A 94 4.69 -12.87 -16.83
CA GLY A 94 3.89 -11.68 -16.92
C GLY A 94 4.57 -10.51 -16.26
N THR A 95 4.21 -9.30 -16.67
CA THR A 95 4.74 -8.08 -16.06
C THR A 95 3.63 -7.08 -15.86
N PHE A 96 3.85 -6.16 -14.91
CA PHE A 96 2.97 -5.01 -14.73
C PHE A 96 3.72 -3.94 -13.94
N LYS A 97 3.88 -2.77 -14.53
CA LYS A 97 4.45 -1.57 -13.90
C LYS A 97 5.69 -1.87 -13.07
N GLY A 98 6.68 -2.50 -13.71
CA GLY A 98 7.97 -2.77 -13.10
C GLY A 98 8.06 -4.03 -12.27
N GLN A 99 6.95 -4.75 -12.09
CA GLN A 99 6.93 -6.02 -11.39
C GLN A 99 6.81 -7.16 -12.39
N SER A 100 7.29 -8.33 -12.01
CA SER A 100 7.30 -9.50 -12.88
C SER A 100 6.81 -10.72 -12.12
N ALA A 101 6.37 -11.73 -12.87
CA ALA A 101 5.90 -12.97 -12.27
C ALA A 101 6.07 -14.11 -13.25
N LEU A 102 6.14 -15.31 -12.68
CA LEU A 102 6.14 -16.56 -13.44
C LEU A 102 4.94 -17.37 -13.00
N ALA A 103 4.34 -18.08 -13.95
CA ALA A 103 3.25 -18.99 -13.65
C ALA A 103 3.55 -20.36 -14.25
N VAL A 104 3.07 -21.39 -13.57
CA VAL A 104 3.07 -22.75 -14.08
C VAL A 104 1.65 -23.26 -14.05
N GLY A 105 1.30 -24.07 -15.02
CA GLY A 105 -0.04 -24.59 -15.11
C GLY A 105 -0.07 -26.03 -15.57
N TYR A 106 -1.16 -26.67 -15.19
CA TYR A 106 -1.48 -28.00 -15.65
C TYR A 106 -2.92 -28.01 -16.13
N SER A 107 -3.17 -28.61 -17.27
CA SER A 107 -4.53 -28.77 -17.75
C SER A 107 -4.73 -30.16 -18.30
N ARG A 108 -5.98 -30.61 -18.26
CA ARG A 108 -6.36 -31.96 -18.73
C ARG A 108 -7.71 -31.85 -19.42
N ALA A 109 -7.80 -32.48 -20.61
CA ALA A 109 -9.06 -32.62 -21.33
C ALA A 109 -9.55 -34.03 -21.16
N SER A 110 -10.86 -34.21 -20.92
CA SER A 110 -11.45 -35.52 -20.83
C SER A 110 -11.32 -36.25 -22.16
N ASP A 111 -11.49 -37.56 -22.13
CA ASP A 111 -11.31 -38.36 -23.33
C ASP A 111 -12.24 -37.94 -24.46
N ASN A 112 -13.45 -37.48 -24.14
CA ASN A 112 -14.38 -36.98 -25.17
C ASN A 112 -14.21 -35.50 -25.47
N GLY A 113 -13.27 -34.84 -24.78
CA GLY A 113 -12.98 -33.42 -25.01
C GLY A 113 -13.97 -32.43 -24.43
N LYS A 114 -14.99 -32.92 -23.70
CA LYS A 114 -16.03 -32.02 -23.21
C LYS A 114 -15.70 -31.33 -21.90
N LEU A 115 -14.86 -31.93 -21.05
CA LEU A 115 -14.48 -31.35 -19.78
C LEU A 115 -13.03 -30.92 -19.83
N ILE A 116 -12.75 -29.70 -19.37
CA ILE A 116 -11.40 -29.19 -19.26
C ILE A 116 -11.14 -28.82 -17.79
N LEU A 117 -10.06 -29.32 -17.24
CA LEU A 117 -9.59 -28.98 -15.92
C LEU A 117 -8.30 -28.17 -16.05
N LYS A 118 -8.17 -27.10 -15.27
CA LYS A 118 -6.95 -26.30 -15.30
C LYS A 118 -6.56 -25.88 -13.89
N LEU A 119 -5.28 -26.06 -13.55
CA LEU A 119 -4.69 -25.62 -12.31
C LEU A 119 -3.53 -24.70 -12.65
N GLN A 120 -3.32 -23.66 -11.84
CA GLN A 120 -2.11 -22.87 -12.01
C GLN A 120 -1.63 -22.33 -10.69
N GLY A 121 -0.32 -22.07 -10.62
CA GLY A 121 0.29 -21.35 -9.53
C GLY A 121 1.22 -20.30 -10.10
N ASN A 122 1.38 -19.22 -9.38
CA ASN A 122 2.28 -18.17 -9.82
C ASN A 122 3.04 -17.59 -8.64
N ALA A 123 4.21 -17.00 -8.95
CA ALA A 123 5.07 -16.37 -7.95
C ALA A 123 5.59 -15.07 -8.55
N ASN A 124 5.73 -14.06 -7.71
CA ASN A 124 6.08 -12.75 -8.22
C ASN A 124 7.31 -12.16 -7.55
N THR A 125 7.76 -11.02 -8.07
CA THR A 125 8.98 -10.35 -7.60
C THR A 125 8.88 -9.77 -6.20
N SER A 126 7.68 -9.71 -5.64
CA SER A 126 7.51 -9.32 -4.24
C SER A 126 7.51 -10.50 -3.29
N GLY A 127 7.79 -11.70 -3.80
CA GLY A 127 7.90 -12.89 -2.97
C GLY A 127 6.56 -13.51 -2.58
N GLU A 128 5.49 -13.15 -3.27
CA GLU A 128 4.17 -13.69 -2.97
C GLU A 128 3.77 -14.73 -4.01
N MET A 129 2.87 -15.61 -3.60
CA MET A 129 2.40 -16.69 -4.47
C MET A 129 0.89 -16.66 -4.55
N GLY A 130 0.38 -17.12 -5.68
CA GLY A 130 -1.05 -17.22 -5.89
C GLY A 130 -1.37 -18.45 -6.72
N GLY A 131 -2.64 -18.75 -6.83
CA GLY A 131 -3.06 -19.88 -7.64
C GLY A 131 -4.53 -19.89 -7.89
N SER A 132 -4.94 -20.77 -8.82
CA SER A 132 -6.33 -20.93 -9.13
C SER A 132 -6.59 -22.32 -9.71
N VAL A 133 -7.85 -22.70 -9.67
CA VAL A 133 -8.33 -23.94 -10.30
C VAL A 133 -9.61 -23.60 -11.03
N GLY A 134 -9.76 -24.19 -12.21
CA GLY A 134 -10.95 -23.98 -13.00
C GLY A 134 -11.37 -25.23 -13.71
N VAL A 135 -12.65 -25.31 -14.01
CA VAL A 135 -13.20 -26.41 -14.79
C VAL A 135 -14.21 -25.84 -15.78
N GLY A 136 -14.18 -26.38 -16.99
CA GLY A 136 -15.11 -25.95 -18.02
C GLY A 136 -15.73 -27.14 -18.74
N TYR A 137 -16.90 -26.90 -19.27
CA TYR A 137 -17.61 -27.93 -20.03
C TYR A 137 -18.00 -27.34 -21.39
N GLN A 138 -17.68 -28.06 -22.43
CA GLN A 138 -18.07 -27.64 -23.78
C GLN A 138 -18.88 -28.76 -24.45
N TRP A 139 -19.86 -28.34 -25.23
CA TRP A 139 -20.78 -29.32 -25.87
C TRP A 139 -20.87 -29.15 -27.38
#